data_923648d8c45100fcf33dc4cd0179f577
#
_entry.id   923648d8c45100fcf33dc4cd0179f577
#
_cell.length_a   1.000
_cell.length_b   1.000
_cell.length_c   1.000
_cell.angle_alpha   90.00
_cell.angle_beta   90.00
_cell.angle_gamma   90.00
#
_symmetry.space_group_name_H-M   'P 1'
#
loop_
_entity.id
_entity.type
_entity.pdbx_description
1 polymer ?
#
loop_
_entity_poly.entity_id
_entity_poly.type
_entity_poly.pdbx_seq_one_letter_code
_entity_poly.pdbx_strand_id
1 'polypeptide(L)'
;GFFFDTFNELIGSGKQIVLAADRTPAQLGMGKDGFDERVTSRLGSGFIAPIQVPSYELKLRLIETFCERMREDALRENIPALTGEVPDAAREHMAERAGTNIRVIEGFCQRCLFAATAAEREGRALATSEIDGIARECWPTDKRTVSIEDVQQAVEKFYDIDHTSLVGNKRNKELMEPRHVAIWLSRELCDKTLADIGKHFGGRSHATVKHSISVVDTANREDKAFFDRVSQLRDSITGNA
;
A
#
# COMPACT_ATOMS: atom_id res chain seq x y z
N GLY A 1 -31.13 17.75 10.53
CA GLY A 1 -30.62 18.48 9.35
C GLY A 1 -30.83 17.66 8.07
N PHE A 2 -30.73 18.28 6.92
CA PHE A 2 -31.07 17.71 5.59
C PHE A 2 -30.61 16.27 5.36
N PHE A 3 -29.34 15.95 5.65
CA PHE A 3 -28.80 14.59 5.49
C PHE A 3 -29.57 13.55 6.31
N PHE A 4 -29.86 13.86 7.58
CA PHE A 4 -30.55 12.92 8.46
C PHE A 4 -31.98 12.68 8.04
N ASP A 5 -32.67 13.72 7.58
CA ASP A 5 -34.08 13.64 7.15
C ASP A 5 -34.15 12.82 5.84
N THR A 6 -33.30 13.09 4.86
CA THR A 6 -33.18 12.32 3.63
C THR A 6 -32.81 10.85 3.88
N PHE A 7 -31.87 10.61 4.81
CA PHE A 7 -31.48 9.25 5.19
C PHE A 7 -32.65 8.46 5.74
N ASN A 8 -33.45 9.07 6.66
CA ASN A 8 -34.62 8.43 7.23
C ASN A 8 -35.73 8.17 6.21
N GLU A 9 -35.98 9.10 5.30
CA GLU A 9 -36.97 8.97 4.24
C GLU A 9 -36.61 7.80 3.31
N LEU A 10 -35.35 7.70 2.89
CA LEU A 10 -34.90 6.62 2.01
C LEU A 10 -34.99 5.26 2.69
N ILE A 11 -34.52 5.14 3.93
CA ILE A 11 -34.61 3.88 4.69
C ILE A 11 -36.10 3.52 4.95
N GLY A 12 -36.92 4.49 5.34
CA GLY A 12 -38.37 4.26 5.56
C GLY A 12 -39.11 3.83 4.29
N SER A 13 -38.61 4.22 3.13
CA SER A 13 -39.13 3.82 1.82
C SER A 13 -38.52 2.51 1.29
N GLY A 14 -37.73 1.79 2.11
CA GLY A 14 -37.08 0.53 1.71
C GLY A 14 -36.00 0.69 0.64
N LYS A 15 -35.41 1.88 0.50
CA LYS A 15 -34.33 2.15 -0.47
C LYS A 15 -32.99 1.78 0.12
N GLN A 16 -32.10 1.27 -0.74
CA GLN A 16 -30.71 1.03 -0.38
C GLN A 16 -29.90 2.32 -0.46
N ILE A 17 -29.07 2.55 0.56
CA ILE A 17 -28.14 3.67 0.61
C ILE A 17 -26.73 3.11 0.65
N VAL A 18 -25.84 3.64 -0.21
CA VAL A 18 -24.41 3.36 -0.19
C VAL A 18 -23.68 4.68 0.08
N LEU A 19 -22.88 4.69 1.12
CA LEU A 19 -22.10 5.86 1.54
C LEU A 19 -20.61 5.53 1.50
N ALA A 20 -19.81 6.49 1.06
CA ALA A 20 -18.35 6.41 1.10
C ALA A 20 -17.83 7.59 1.92
N ALA A 21 -16.86 7.31 2.79
CA ALA A 21 -16.20 8.31 3.63
C ALA A 21 -14.73 7.96 3.85
N ASP A 22 -13.94 8.95 4.18
CA ASP A 22 -12.52 8.81 4.56
C ASP A 22 -12.32 8.41 6.04
N ARG A 23 -13.40 8.32 6.80
CA ARG A 23 -13.41 8.05 8.25
C ARG A 23 -14.50 7.04 8.62
N THR A 24 -14.27 6.35 9.72
CA THR A 24 -15.30 5.48 10.29
C THR A 24 -16.49 6.29 10.86
N PRO A 25 -17.69 5.70 10.96
CA PRO A 25 -18.84 6.40 11.59
C PRO A 25 -18.53 6.99 12.97
N ALA A 26 -17.76 6.29 13.80
CA ALA A 26 -17.33 6.79 15.11
C ALA A 26 -16.44 8.03 15.00
N GLN A 27 -15.48 8.04 14.06
CA GLN A 27 -14.61 9.19 13.81
C GLN A 27 -15.35 10.39 13.21
N LEU A 28 -16.43 10.15 12.45
CA LEU A 28 -17.28 11.22 11.91
C LEU A 28 -18.04 11.96 13.00
N GLY A 29 -18.24 11.35 14.17
CA GLY A 29 -18.86 11.99 15.35
C GLY A 29 -17.89 12.80 16.22
N MET A 30 -16.56 12.72 15.93
CA MET A 30 -15.55 13.40 16.74
C MET A 30 -15.29 14.84 16.28
N GLY A 31 -15.05 15.73 17.24
CA GLY A 31 -14.69 17.13 16.99
C GLY A 31 -15.88 18.08 17.04
N LYS A 32 -15.57 19.40 16.93
CA LYS A 32 -16.59 20.48 17.03
C LYS A 32 -17.62 20.47 15.90
N ASP A 33 -17.22 19.93 14.73
CA ASP A 33 -18.06 19.85 13.52
C ASP A 33 -18.48 18.39 13.24
N GLY A 34 -18.41 17.50 14.24
CA GLY A 34 -18.79 16.11 14.12
C GLY A 34 -20.30 15.91 13.89
N PHE A 35 -20.64 14.81 13.24
CA PHE A 35 -22.04 14.43 13.08
C PHE A 35 -22.67 14.12 14.45
N ASP A 36 -23.96 14.45 14.58
CA ASP A 36 -24.79 14.06 15.72
C ASP A 36 -24.72 12.55 16.00
N GLU A 37 -24.68 12.15 17.26
CA GLU A 37 -24.61 10.75 17.70
C GLU A 37 -25.71 9.88 17.06
N ARG A 38 -26.89 10.42 16.81
CA ARG A 38 -27.98 9.71 16.12
C ARG A 38 -27.62 9.36 14.67
N VAL A 39 -26.86 10.22 14.00
CA VAL A 39 -26.39 9.97 12.62
C VAL A 39 -25.32 8.90 12.63
N THR A 40 -24.31 9.04 13.49
CA THR A 40 -23.18 8.10 13.57
C THR A 40 -23.62 6.70 14.01
N SER A 41 -24.58 6.61 14.95
CA SER A 41 -25.18 5.35 15.37
C SER A 41 -25.89 4.64 14.21
N ARG A 42 -26.68 5.37 13.42
CA ARG A 42 -27.35 4.80 12.23
C ARG A 42 -26.38 4.40 11.12
N LEU A 43 -25.35 5.19 10.86
CA LEU A 43 -24.29 4.83 9.93
C LEU A 43 -23.54 3.57 10.39
N GLY A 44 -23.35 3.42 11.70
CA GLY A 44 -22.70 2.26 12.32
C GLY A 44 -23.56 1.00 12.36
N SER A 45 -24.88 1.10 12.22
CA SER A 45 -25.79 -0.05 12.24
C SER A 45 -25.85 -0.83 10.91
N GLY A 46 -25.33 -0.25 9.82
CA GLY A 46 -25.28 -0.87 8.51
C GLY A 46 -24.04 -1.75 8.31
N PHE A 47 -23.92 -2.32 7.11
CA PHE A 47 -22.70 -3.03 6.70
C PHE A 47 -21.58 -2.02 6.44
N ILE A 48 -20.48 -2.14 7.17
CA ILE A 48 -19.29 -1.31 7.03
C ILE A 48 -18.18 -2.13 6.37
N ALA A 49 -17.76 -1.73 5.17
CA ALA A 49 -16.64 -2.34 4.47
C ALA A 49 -15.44 -1.38 4.52
N PRO A 50 -14.37 -1.68 5.28
CA PRO A 50 -13.17 -0.87 5.26
C PRO A 50 -12.43 -1.06 3.93
N ILE A 51 -12.11 0.04 3.25
CA ILE A 51 -11.22 0.04 2.09
C ILE A 51 -9.81 0.24 2.62
N GLN A 52 -9.01 -0.81 2.51
CA GLN A 52 -7.62 -0.79 2.98
C GLN A 52 -6.68 -0.19 1.94
N VAL A 53 -5.48 0.22 2.39
CA VAL A 53 -4.39 0.61 1.49
C VAL A 53 -4.04 -0.56 0.56
N PRO A 54 -3.62 -0.28 -0.69
CA PRO A 54 -3.34 -1.32 -1.66
C PRO A 54 -2.14 -2.18 -1.24
N SER A 55 -2.32 -3.50 -1.25
CA SER A 55 -1.23 -4.47 -1.12
C SER A 55 -0.28 -4.39 -2.34
N TYR A 56 0.91 -4.99 -2.24
CA TYR A 56 1.85 -5.08 -3.35
C TYR A 56 1.18 -5.67 -4.61
N GLU A 57 0.45 -6.77 -4.47
CA GLU A 57 -0.25 -7.41 -5.59
C GLU A 57 -1.31 -6.50 -6.22
N LEU A 58 -2.06 -5.77 -5.39
CA LEU A 58 -3.03 -4.81 -5.90
C LEU A 58 -2.34 -3.63 -6.57
N LYS A 59 -1.22 -3.12 -6.03
CA LYS A 59 -0.41 -2.08 -6.69
C LYS A 59 0.08 -2.54 -8.06
N LEU A 60 0.59 -3.77 -8.16
CA LEU A 60 1.04 -4.33 -9.45
C LEU A 60 -0.10 -4.37 -10.47
N ARG A 61 -1.26 -4.92 -10.11
CA ARG A 61 -2.43 -4.95 -11.00
C ARG A 61 -2.94 -3.56 -11.40
N LEU A 62 -2.91 -2.60 -10.47
CA LEU A 62 -3.28 -1.21 -10.77
C LEU A 62 -2.31 -0.59 -11.77
N ILE A 63 -1.01 -0.81 -11.59
CA ILE A 63 0.04 -0.31 -12.50
C ILE A 63 -0.13 -0.93 -13.89
N GLU A 64 -0.34 -2.24 -13.99
CA GLU A 64 -0.65 -2.93 -15.25
C GLU A 64 -1.85 -2.27 -15.93
N THR A 65 -2.98 -2.17 -15.21
CA THR A 65 -4.22 -1.59 -15.74
C THR A 65 -4.04 -0.14 -16.16
N PHE A 66 -3.37 0.69 -15.38
CA PHE A 66 -3.17 2.10 -15.70
C PHE A 66 -2.24 2.28 -16.89
N CYS A 67 -1.12 1.56 -16.94
CA CYS A 67 -0.19 1.64 -18.07
C CYS A 67 -0.84 1.19 -19.37
N GLU A 68 -1.56 0.07 -19.36
CA GLU A 68 -2.25 -0.45 -20.54
C GLU A 68 -3.33 0.53 -21.03
N ARG A 69 -4.22 0.96 -20.14
CA ARG A 69 -5.28 1.92 -20.48
C ARG A 69 -4.71 3.22 -21.04
N MET A 70 -3.72 3.83 -20.37
CA MET A 70 -3.14 5.09 -20.83
C MET A 70 -2.45 4.95 -22.17
N ARG A 71 -1.78 3.82 -22.42
CA ARG A 71 -1.15 3.53 -23.70
C ARG A 71 -2.17 3.34 -24.82
N GLU A 72 -3.24 2.58 -24.57
CA GLU A 72 -4.35 2.39 -25.53
C GLU A 72 -5.03 3.73 -25.86
N ASP A 73 -5.33 4.55 -24.86
CA ASP A 73 -5.90 5.88 -25.03
C ASP A 73 -4.95 6.78 -25.83
N ALA A 74 -3.66 6.76 -25.54
CA ALA A 74 -2.65 7.52 -26.26
C ALA A 74 -2.53 7.10 -27.73
N LEU A 75 -2.62 5.82 -28.04
CA LEU A 75 -2.63 5.31 -29.42
C LEU A 75 -3.89 5.73 -30.15
N ARG A 76 -5.05 5.65 -29.50
CA ARG A 76 -6.35 6.05 -30.08
C ARG A 76 -6.40 7.55 -30.34
N GLU A 77 -5.89 8.37 -29.44
CA GLU A 77 -5.92 9.84 -29.51
C GLU A 77 -4.71 10.44 -30.23
N ASN A 78 -3.81 9.58 -30.72
CA ASN A 78 -2.57 9.96 -31.39
C ASN A 78 -1.67 10.88 -30.52
N ILE A 79 -1.45 10.45 -29.27
CA ILE A 79 -0.56 11.13 -28.30
C ILE A 79 0.78 10.39 -28.28
N PRO A 80 1.78 10.79 -29.07
CA PRO A 80 3.03 10.02 -29.25
C PRO A 80 3.96 10.04 -28.03
N ALA A 81 3.59 10.77 -26.98
CA ALA A 81 4.40 10.89 -25.76
C ALA A 81 4.14 9.78 -24.71
N LEU A 82 3.06 9.00 -24.89
CA LEU A 82 2.63 7.99 -23.91
C LEU A 82 2.45 6.60 -24.55
N THR A 83 3.11 6.32 -25.67
CA THR A 83 2.97 5.08 -26.41
C THR A 83 4.01 4.02 -26.05
N GLY A 84 4.99 4.36 -25.19
CA GLY A 84 6.08 3.50 -24.79
C GLY A 84 5.61 2.24 -24.06
N GLU A 85 6.39 1.18 -24.16
CA GLU A 85 6.14 -0.07 -23.48
C GLU A 85 6.85 -0.11 -22.12
N VAL A 86 6.09 -0.51 -21.09
CA VAL A 86 6.64 -0.76 -19.74
C VAL A 86 6.66 -2.28 -19.55
N PRO A 87 7.82 -2.95 -19.64
CA PRO A 87 7.95 -4.39 -19.47
C PRO A 87 7.55 -4.86 -18.06
N ASP A 88 7.19 -6.12 -17.91
CA ASP A 88 6.76 -6.71 -16.63
C ASP A 88 7.75 -6.47 -15.48
N ALA A 89 9.04 -6.65 -15.73
CA ALA A 89 10.09 -6.37 -14.74
C ALA A 89 10.11 -4.90 -14.29
N ALA A 90 9.82 -3.95 -15.18
CA ALA A 90 9.69 -2.54 -14.84
C ALA A 90 8.40 -2.29 -14.05
N ARG A 91 7.29 -2.92 -14.40
CA ARG A 91 6.02 -2.83 -13.66
C ARG A 91 6.16 -3.40 -12.23
N GLU A 92 6.85 -4.52 -12.07
CA GLU A 92 7.18 -5.08 -10.75
C GLU A 92 8.00 -4.09 -9.92
N HIS A 93 9.04 -3.50 -10.51
CA HIS A 93 9.85 -2.48 -9.84
C HIS A 93 9.02 -1.23 -9.50
N MET A 94 8.14 -0.77 -10.39
CA MET A 94 7.19 0.31 -10.10
C MET A 94 6.30 -0.03 -8.91
N ALA A 95 5.79 -1.26 -8.81
CA ALA A 95 4.97 -1.70 -7.69
C ALA A 95 5.75 -1.74 -6.37
N GLU A 96 7.03 -2.08 -6.43
CA GLU A 96 7.95 -2.00 -5.28
C GLU A 96 8.14 -0.56 -4.79
N ARG A 97 8.17 0.41 -5.69
CA ARG A 97 8.42 1.82 -5.38
C ARG A 97 7.15 2.61 -5.07
N ALA A 98 6.00 2.11 -5.49
CA ALA A 98 4.73 2.81 -5.34
C ALA A 98 4.29 2.92 -3.87
N GLY A 99 3.87 4.12 -3.47
CA GLY A 99 3.19 4.38 -2.19
C GLY A 99 1.77 3.80 -2.16
N THR A 100 0.94 4.30 -1.25
CA THR A 100 -0.41 3.76 -0.99
C THR A 100 -1.55 4.56 -1.61
N ASN A 101 -1.29 5.78 -2.07
CA ASN A 101 -2.29 6.64 -2.67
C ASN A 101 -2.51 6.28 -4.15
N ILE A 102 -3.67 5.73 -4.48
CA ILE A 102 -3.99 5.24 -5.83
C ILE A 102 -3.93 6.36 -6.89
N ARG A 103 -4.36 7.59 -6.56
CA ARG A 103 -4.27 8.73 -7.49
C ARG A 103 -2.81 9.10 -7.80
N VAL A 104 -1.94 9.00 -6.80
CA VAL A 104 -0.50 9.23 -7.00
C VAL A 104 0.12 8.09 -7.80
N ILE A 105 -0.31 6.84 -7.60
CA ILE A 105 0.10 5.68 -8.41
C ILE A 105 -0.27 5.90 -9.88
N GLU A 106 -1.47 6.39 -10.16
CA GLU A 106 -1.91 6.69 -11.54
C GLU A 106 -1.01 7.75 -12.20
N GLY A 107 -0.73 8.86 -11.51
CA GLY A 107 0.21 9.88 -11.99
C GLY A 107 1.65 9.38 -12.15
N PHE A 108 2.09 8.46 -11.29
CA PHE A 108 3.37 7.79 -11.40
C PHE A 108 3.44 6.92 -12.66
N CYS A 109 2.41 6.15 -12.97
CA CYS A 109 2.31 5.38 -14.20
C CYS A 109 2.43 6.26 -15.45
N GLN A 110 1.73 7.41 -15.47
CA GLN A 110 1.82 8.35 -16.57
C GLN A 110 3.24 8.87 -16.81
N ARG A 111 3.96 9.22 -15.73
CA ARG A 111 5.36 9.68 -15.82
C ARG A 111 6.29 8.58 -16.29
N CYS A 112 6.10 7.35 -15.82
CA CYS A 112 6.89 6.19 -16.26
C CYS A 112 6.64 5.86 -17.74
N LEU A 113 5.40 5.96 -18.23
CA LEU A 113 5.07 5.81 -19.65
C LEU A 113 5.74 6.88 -20.51
N PHE A 114 5.74 8.12 -20.05
CA PHE A 114 6.45 9.21 -20.74
C PHE A 114 7.95 8.92 -20.84
N ALA A 115 8.57 8.49 -19.72
CA ALA A 115 9.99 8.12 -19.70
C ALA A 115 10.28 6.88 -20.57
N ALA A 116 9.41 5.87 -20.56
CA ALA A 116 9.51 4.69 -21.41
C ALA A 116 9.48 5.09 -22.90
N THR A 117 8.55 5.97 -23.28
CA THR A 117 8.47 6.48 -24.65
C THR A 117 9.74 7.22 -25.07
N ALA A 118 10.33 8.01 -24.17
CA ALA A 118 11.61 8.69 -24.44
C ALA A 118 12.76 7.68 -24.60
N ALA A 119 12.83 6.69 -23.71
CA ALA A 119 13.86 5.64 -23.77
C ALA A 119 13.78 4.83 -25.06
N GLU A 120 12.57 4.44 -25.50
CA GLU A 120 12.38 3.73 -26.78
C GLU A 120 12.87 4.54 -27.99
N ARG A 121 12.66 5.84 -28.01
CA ARG A 121 13.19 6.73 -29.09
C ARG A 121 14.70 6.77 -29.11
N GLU A 122 15.35 6.52 -27.98
CA GLU A 122 16.81 6.38 -27.84
C GLU A 122 17.29 4.95 -28.07
N GLY A 123 16.40 4.01 -28.41
CA GLY A 123 16.72 2.60 -28.65
C GLY A 123 17.06 1.81 -27.39
N ARG A 124 16.61 2.25 -26.22
CA ARG A 124 16.82 1.59 -24.93
C ARG A 124 15.51 1.34 -24.17
N ALA A 125 15.56 0.49 -23.17
CA ALA A 125 14.46 0.28 -22.25
C ALA A 125 14.46 1.33 -21.11
N LEU A 126 13.30 1.51 -20.47
CA LEU A 126 13.18 2.29 -19.25
C LEU A 126 14.05 1.70 -18.14
N ALA A 127 14.97 2.50 -17.60
CA ALA A 127 15.88 2.05 -16.55
C ALA A 127 15.24 2.13 -15.16
N THR A 128 15.61 1.21 -14.25
CA THR A 128 15.14 1.20 -12.86
C THR A 128 15.51 2.49 -12.12
N SER A 129 16.65 3.09 -12.43
CA SER A 129 17.07 4.37 -11.86
C SER A 129 16.17 5.54 -12.25
N GLU A 130 15.56 5.53 -13.43
CA GLU A 130 14.58 6.52 -13.87
C GLU A 130 13.28 6.33 -13.11
N ILE A 131 12.82 5.08 -12.94
CA ILE A 131 11.65 4.75 -12.11
C ILE A 131 11.87 5.23 -10.67
N ASP A 132 13.04 4.97 -10.10
CA ASP A 132 13.40 5.43 -8.74
C ASP A 132 13.39 6.95 -8.61
N GLY A 133 13.87 7.65 -9.64
CA GLY A 133 13.84 9.13 -9.71
C GLY A 133 12.40 9.65 -9.67
N ILE A 134 11.55 9.12 -10.54
CA ILE A 134 10.13 9.51 -10.64
C ILE A 134 9.39 9.16 -9.33
N ALA A 135 9.67 7.99 -8.74
CA ALA A 135 9.07 7.59 -7.48
C ALA A 135 9.40 8.57 -6.33
N ARG A 136 10.65 9.01 -6.20
CA ARG A 136 11.06 10.02 -5.21
C ARG A 136 10.33 11.36 -5.38
N GLU A 137 10.02 11.75 -6.60
CA GLU A 137 9.22 12.95 -6.86
C GLU A 137 7.74 12.77 -6.52
N CYS A 138 7.19 11.60 -6.78
CA CYS A 138 5.79 11.28 -6.47
C CYS A 138 5.55 11.11 -4.97
N TRP A 139 6.53 10.56 -4.27
CA TRP A 139 6.51 10.32 -2.82
C TRP A 139 7.77 10.92 -2.19
N PRO A 140 7.86 12.26 -2.07
CA PRO A 140 8.96 12.90 -1.38
C PRO A 140 8.98 12.44 0.08
N THR A 141 10.09 11.86 0.47
CA THR A 141 10.34 11.42 1.85
C THR A 141 10.58 12.63 2.74
N ASP A 142 9.52 13.30 3.12
CA ASP A 142 9.58 14.39 4.09
C ASP A 142 9.24 13.87 5.49
N LYS A 143 10.01 12.89 5.99
CA LYS A 143 10.11 12.51 7.42
C LYS A 143 11.17 11.41 7.56
N ARG A 144 11.87 11.40 8.70
CA ARG A 144 12.80 10.41 9.23
C ARG A 144 12.63 9.06 8.53
N THR A 145 13.51 8.77 7.59
CA THR A 145 13.46 7.51 6.84
C THR A 145 13.62 6.36 7.82
N VAL A 146 12.54 5.62 8.02
CA VAL A 146 12.57 4.38 8.82
C VAL A 146 13.56 3.43 8.15
N SER A 147 14.56 2.98 8.88
CA SER A 147 15.52 1.99 8.40
C SER A 147 14.97 0.57 8.60
N ILE A 148 15.56 -0.41 7.89
CA ILE A 148 15.19 -1.82 8.11
C ILE A 148 15.56 -2.23 9.55
N GLU A 149 16.64 -1.69 10.08
CA GLU A 149 17.11 -1.90 11.46
C GLU A 149 16.09 -1.39 12.48
N ASP A 150 15.48 -0.21 12.25
CA ASP A 150 14.40 0.32 13.10
C ASP A 150 13.19 -0.64 13.12
N VAL A 151 12.81 -1.17 11.96
CA VAL A 151 11.73 -2.15 11.85
C VAL A 151 12.09 -3.44 12.59
N GLN A 152 13.31 -3.96 12.41
CA GLN A 152 13.77 -5.17 13.08
C GLN A 152 13.72 -5.01 14.60
N GLN A 153 14.27 -3.92 15.13
CA GLN A 153 14.25 -3.63 16.58
C GLN A 153 12.82 -3.52 17.13
N ALA A 154 11.92 -2.86 16.41
CA ALA A 154 10.54 -2.74 16.84
C ALA A 154 9.82 -4.10 16.89
N VAL A 155 10.04 -4.95 15.87
CA VAL A 155 9.48 -6.29 15.81
C VAL A 155 10.08 -7.20 16.88
N GLU A 156 11.40 -7.17 17.11
CA GLU A 156 12.10 -7.90 18.17
C GLU A 156 11.49 -7.59 19.54
N LYS A 157 11.29 -6.31 19.81
CA LYS A 157 10.68 -5.84 21.07
C LYS A 157 9.22 -6.26 21.19
N PHE A 158 8.46 -6.19 20.10
CA PHE A 158 7.02 -6.49 20.10
C PHE A 158 6.74 -7.99 20.30
N TYR A 159 7.55 -8.85 19.66
CA TYR A 159 7.40 -10.31 19.74
C TYR A 159 8.30 -10.98 20.78
N ASP A 160 9.10 -10.20 21.52
CA ASP A 160 10.07 -10.69 22.52
C ASP A 160 11.02 -11.75 21.94
N ILE A 161 11.64 -11.45 20.81
CA ILE A 161 12.59 -12.34 20.11
C ILE A 161 13.93 -11.62 19.89
N ASP A 162 15.00 -12.40 19.84
CA ASP A 162 16.34 -11.88 19.55
C ASP A 162 16.56 -11.69 18.04
N HIS A 163 17.49 -10.78 17.69
CA HIS A 163 17.85 -10.47 16.31
C HIS A 163 18.28 -11.69 15.50
N THR A 164 19.08 -12.58 16.10
CA THR A 164 19.60 -13.78 15.41
C THR A 164 18.49 -14.77 15.08
N SER A 165 17.44 -14.81 15.88
CA SER A 165 16.22 -15.58 15.60
C SER A 165 15.37 -14.94 14.49
N LEU A 166 15.26 -13.60 14.48
CA LEU A 166 14.49 -12.89 13.46
C LEU A 166 15.12 -13.07 12.07
N VAL A 167 16.42 -12.82 11.91
CA VAL A 167 17.12 -12.88 10.61
C VAL A 167 17.58 -14.28 10.23
N GLY A 168 17.69 -15.20 11.19
CA GLY A 168 18.25 -16.53 11.03
C GLY A 168 17.41 -17.47 10.15
N ASN A 169 17.99 -18.63 9.83
CA ASN A 169 17.39 -19.62 8.93
C ASN A 169 16.46 -20.63 9.62
N LYS A 170 16.32 -20.57 10.96
CA LYS A 170 15.41 -21.46 11.69
C LYS A 170 13.97 -21.26 11.24
N ARG A 171 13.26 -22.40 11.01
CA ARG A 171 11.87 -22.41 10.53
C ARG A 171 10.89 -22.78 11.64
N ASN A 172 11.14 -22.33 12.86
CA ASN A 172 10.20 -22.54 13.95
C ASN A 172 8.92 -21.74 13.70
N LYS A 173 7.77 -22.36 13.98
CA LYS A 173 6.46 -21.74 13.76
C LYS A 173 6.34 -20.37 14.46
N GLU A 174 6.90 -20.27 15.67
CA GLU A 174 6.92 -19.04 16.48
C GLU A 174 7.73 -17.88 15.87
N LEU A 175 8.71 -18.19 15.00
CA LEU A 175 9.56 -17.19 14.34
C LEU A 175 9.06 -16.79 12.93
N MET A 176 8.11 -17.54 12.38
CA MET A 176 7.65 -17.29 11.02
C MET A 176 6.78 -16.03 10.94
N GLU A 177 5.82 -15.88 11.85
CA GLU A 177 4.95 -14.68 11.89
C GLU A 177 5.77 -13.40 12.11
N PRO A 178 6.62 -13.28 13.18
CA PRO A 178 7.45 -12.09 13.37
C PRO A 178 8.29 -11.72 12.14
N ARG A 179 8.88 -12.74 11.50
CA ARG A 179 9.72 -12.54 10.32
C ARG A 179 8.92 -12.05 9.11
N HIS A 180 7.75 -12.63 8.85
CA HIS A 180 6.87 -12.18 7.77
C HIS A 180 6.41 -10.75 8.01
N VAL A 181 6.02 -10.42 9.24
CA VAL A 181 5.62 -9.06 9.64
C VAL A 181 6.78 -8.06 9.48
N ALA A 182 7.99 -8.42 9.93
CA ALA A 182 9.17 -7.54 9.78
C ALA A 182 9.51 -7.27 8.31
N ILE A 183 9.47 -8.30 7.46
CA ILE A 183 9.69 -8.17 6.01
C ILE A 183 8.60 -7.29 5.39
N TRP A 184 7.34 -7.50 5.75
CA TRP A 184 6.20 -6.72 5.27
C TRP A 184 6.32 -5.24 5.69
N LEU A 185 6.59 -4.96 6.98
CA LEU A 185 6.80 -3.60 7.48
C LEU A 185 8.01 -2.92 6.83
N SER A 186 9.11 -3.65 6.61
CA SER A 186 10.28 -3.12 5.89
C SER A 186 9.91 -2.72 4.47
N ARG A 187 9.03 -3.48 3.79
CA ARG A 187 8.52 -3.13 2.48
C ARG A 187 7.63 -1.89 2.51
N GLU A 188 6.79 -1.74 3.53
CA GLU A 188 5.84 -0.63 3.63
C GLU A 188 6.48 0.69 4.10
N LEU A 189 7.49 0.62 4.97
CA LEU A 189 8.05 1.79 5.66
C LEU A 189 9.43 2.21 5.17
N CYS A 190 10.22 1.29 4.61
CA CYS A 190 11.57 1.57 4.17
C CYS A 190 11.62 1.79 2.66
N ASP A 191 12.41 2.78 2.24
CA ASP A 191 12.66 3.04 0.81
C ASP A 191 13.74 2.07 0.28
N LYS A 192 13.42 0.76 0.26
CA LYS A 192 14.33 -0.31 -0.14
C LYS A 192 13.68 -1.28 -1.10
N THR A 193 14.51 -1.87 -1.99
CA THR A 193 14.05 -2.93 -2.90
C THR A 193 13.85 -4.26 -2.16
N LEU A 194 13.05 -5.17 -2.73
CA LEU A 194 12.88 -6.51 -2.14
C LEU A 194 14.20 -7.28 -2.04
N ALA A 195 15.13 -7.06 -2.97
CA ALA A 195 16.47 -7.64 -2.92
C ALA A 195 17.27 -7.12 -1.72
N ASP A 196 17.20 -5.81 -1.44
CA ASP A 196 17.87 -5.23 -0.28
C ASP A 196 17.24 -5.67 1.03
N ILE A 197 15.92 -5.72 1.10
CA ILE A 197 15.21 -6.30 2.25
C ILE A 197 15.69 -7.73 2.47
N GLY A 198 15.74 -8.56 1.43
CA GLY A 198 16.23 -9.94 1.51
C GLY A 198 17.64 -10.07 2.11
N LYS A 199 18.55 -9.16 1.79
CA LYS A 199 19.92 -9.11 2.37
C LYS A 199 19.89 -8.92 3.89
N HIS A 200 19.06 -8.00 4.39
CA HIS A 200 18.95 -7.72 5.83
C HIS A 200 18.25 -8.84 6.62
N PHE A 201 17.54 -9.73 5.95
CA PHE A 201 16.88 -10.89 6.55
C PHE A 201 17.60 -12.21 6.25
N GLY A 202 18.95 -12.20 6.32
CA GLY A 202 19.77 -13.42 6.19
C GLY A 202 19.97 -13.88 4.76
N GLY A 203 19.98 -12.99 3.78
CA GLY A 203 20.24 -13.29 2.37
C GLY A 203 19.09 -14.02 1.67
N ARG A 204 17.85 -13.71 2.05
CA ARG A 204 16.67 -14.36 1.44
C ARG A 204 16.48 -13.92 0.00
N SER A 205 16.05 -14.87 -0.83
CA SER A 205 15.75 -14.62 -2.23
C SER A 205 14.53 -13.68 -2.38
N HIS A 206 14.47 -12.97 -3.51
CA HIS A 206 13.33 -12.13 -3.88
C HIS A 206 11.99 -12.88 -3.78
N ALA A 207 11.95 -14.13 -4.24
CA ALA A 207 10.75 -14.98 -4.14
C ALA A 207 10.34 -15.24 -2.68
N THR A 208 11.30 -15.44 -1.78
CA THR A 208 11.02 -15.64 -0.34
C THR A 208 10.46 -14.36 0.30
N VAL A 209 11.02 -13.19 -0.05
CA VAL A 209 10.54 -11.90 0.43
C VAL A 209 9.11 -11.65 -0.06
N LYS A 210 8.86 -11.85 -1.36
CA LYS A 210 7.54 -11.71 -1.98
C LYS A 210 6.49 -12.64 -1.33
N HIS A 211 6.86 -13.90 -1.06
CA HIS A 211 6.01 -14.84 -0.33
C HIS A 211 5.67 -14.35 1.08
N SER A 212 6.66 -13.84 1.82
CA SER A 212 6.44 -13.30 3.18
C SER A 212 5.44 -12.13 3.17
N ILE A 213 5.53 -11.25 2.18
CA ILE A 213 4.60 -10.13 1.99
C ILE A 213 3.19 -10.65 1.72
N SER A 214 3.03 -11.59 0.79
CA SER A 214 1.73 -12.18 0.45
C SER A 214 1.06 -12.86 1.66
N VAL A 215 1.83 -13.53 2.52
CA VAL A 215 1.31 -14.16 3.75
C VAL A 215 0.68 -13.11 4.68
N VAL A 216 1.37 -11.99 4.90
CA VAL A 216 0.86 -10.91 5.77
C VAL A 216 -0.32 -10.20 5.13
N ASP A 217 -0.28 -9.94 3.83
CA ASP A 217 -1.40 -9.35 3.09
C ASP A 217 -2.67 -10.21 3.18
N THR A 218 -2.52 -11.52 3.12
CA THR A 218 -3.64 -12.46 3.27
C THR A 218 -4.16 -12.44 4.71
N ALA A 219 -3.28 -12.56 5.71
CA ALA A 219 -3.65 -12.54 7.12
C ALA A 219 -4.32 -11.22 7.51
N ASN A 220 -3.86 -10.08 7.00
CA ASN A 220 -4.48 -8.77 7.23
C ASN A 220 -5.91 -8.67 6.69
N ARG A 221 -6.27 -9.45 5.67
CA ARG A 221 -7.65 -9.47 5.12
C ARG A 221 -8.57 -10.41 5.88
N GLU A 222 -8.03 -11.52 6.39
CA GLU A 222 -8.81 -12.60 6.97
C GLU A 222 -8.95 -12.51 8.50
N ASP A 223 -7.96 -11.92 9.18
CA ASP A 223 -7.90 -11.79 10.64
C ASP A 223 -7.80 -10.34 11.09
N LYS A 224 -8.92 -9.80 11.57
CA LYS A 224 -8.98 -8.42 12.09
C LYS A 224 -8.06 -8.20 13.29
N ALA A 225 -7.92 -9.18 14.19
CA ALA A 225 -7.06 -9.05 15.36
C ALA A 225 -5.58 -9.01 14.97
N PHE A 226 -5.20 -9.78 13.95
CA PHE A 226 -3.87 -9.70 13.36
C PHE A 226 -3.60 -8.34 12.73
N PHE A 227 -4.54 -7.84 11.93
CA PHE A 227 -4.47 -6.51 11.31
C PHE A 227 -4.29 -5.40 12.34
N ASP A 228 -5.08 -5.41 13.42
CA ASP A 228 -5.02 -4.39 14.47
C ASP A 228 -3.64 -4.41 15.16
N ARG A 229 -3.08 -5.60 15.46
CA ARG A 229 -1.73 -5.74 16.02
C ARG A 229 -0.64 -5.20 15.09
N VAL A 230 -0.67 -5.57 13.81
CA VAL A 230 0.33 -5.11 12.82
C VAL A 230 0.22 -3.60 12.59
N SER A 231 -1.00 -3.05 12.58
CA SER A 231 -1.24 -1.61 12.47
C SER A 231 -0.68 -0.85 13.68
N GLN A 232 -0.92 -1.34 14.88
CA GLN A 232 -0.36 -0.75 16.10
C GLN A 232 1.18 -0.74 16.09
N LEU A 233 1.79 -1.84 15.67
CA LEU A 233 3.24 -1.94 15.53
C LEU A 233 3.78 -0.95 14.49
N ARG A 234 3.14 -0.85 13.32
CA ARG A 234 3.48 0.12 12.28
C ARG A 234 3.43 1.55 12.81
N ASP A 235 2.34 1.91 13.50
CA ASP A 235 2.13 3.26 14.02
C ASP A 235 3.18 3.61 15.10
N SER A 236 3.61 2.64 15.91
CA SER A 236 4.71 2.81 16.87
C SER A 236 6.06 3.10 16.21
N ILE A 237 6.33 2.53 15.02
CA ILE A 237 7.57 2.76 14.27
C ILE A 237 7.56 4.14 13.61
N THR A 238 6.41 4.57 13.10
CA THR A 238 6.28 5.86 12.37
C THR A 238 6.10 7.06 13.31
N GLY A 239 5.92 6.85 14.60
CA GLY A 239 5.68 7.91 15.58
C GLY A 239 4.28 8.52 15.50
N ASN A 240 3.32 7.79 14.94
CA ASN A 240 1.91 8.18 14.84
C ASN A 240 1.04 7.54 15.96
N ALA A 241 1.67 7.15 17.08
CA ALA A 241 0.98 6.61 18.24
C ALA A 241 0.48 7.70 19.18
#